data_809a04b20164c0e1a8b176f4d2c98880
#
_entry.id   809a04b20164c0e1a8b176f4d2c98880
#
_cell.length_a   1.000
_cell.length_b   1.000
_cell.length_c   1.000
_cell.angle_alpha   90.00
_cell.angle_beta   90.00
_cell.angle_gamma   90.00
#
_symmetry.space_group_name_H-M   'P 1'
#
loop_
_entity.id
_entity.type
_entity.pdbx_description
1 polymer ?
#
loop_
_entity_poly.entity_id
_entity_poly.type
_entity_poly.pdbx_seq_one_letter_code
_entity_poly.pdbx_strand_id
1 'polypeptide(L)'
;MKHILLIALLLPFSACAADYMLTIKDHQFQPAELTVPSGTKIKLQIENQDASPEEFDSHPLNREKVISGHGSATIYIGPLSPGRYTYTGEFHEATAQGAIIAQ
;
A
#
# COMPACT_ATOMS: atom_id res chain seq x y z
N MET A 1 2.71 -49.61 -22.93
CA MET A 1 3.52 -48.60 -22.28
C MET A 1 2.75 -47.34 -22.20
N LYS A 2 2.41 -46.94 -20.99
CA LYS A 2 1.66 -45.72 -20.77
C LYS A 2 2.66 -44.60 -20.48
N HIS A 3 2.77 -43.66 -21.42
CA HIS A 3 3.52 -42.45 -21.17
C HIS A 3 2.63 -41.51 -20.40
N ILE A 4 2.92 -41.24 -19.15
CA ILE A 4 2.28 -40.19 -18.39
C ILE A 4 2.95 -38.91 -18.82
N LEU A 5 2.27 -38.17 -19.69
CA LEU A 5 2.68 -36.81 -19.99
C LEU A 5 2.30 -35.96 -18.79
N LEU A 6 3.28 -35.71 -17.91
CA LEU A 6 3.10 -34.72 -16.89
C LEU A 6 3.17 -33.36 -17.57
N ILE A 7 2.02 -32.87 -18.00
CA ILE A 7 1.92 -31.47 -18.38
C ILE A 7 1.99 -30.70 -17.09
N ALA A 8 3.19 -30.25 -16.75
CA ALA A 8 3.32 -29.19 -15.76
C ALA A 8 2.60 -27.99 -16.35
N LEU A 9 1.37 -27.77 -15.91
CA LEU A 9 0.69 -26.52 -16.15
C LEU A 9 1.49 -25.48 -15.37
N LEU A 10 2.44 -24.88 -16.06
CA LEU A 10 3.00 -23.61 -15.62
C LEU A 10 1.87 -22.59 -15.79
N LEU A 11 1.05 -22.49 -14.74
CA LEU A 11 0.18 -21.34 -14.61
C LEU A 11 1.10 -20.13 -14.65
N PRO A 12 0.88 -19.19 -15.59
CA PRO A 12 1.65 -17.96 -15.54
C PRO A 12 1.45 -17.37 -14.16
N PHE A 13 2.53 -17.30 -13.39
CA PHE A 13 2.57 -16.42 -12.24
C PHE A 13 2.41 -15.01 -12.80
N SER A 14 1.17 -14.59 -12.98
CA SER A 14 0.93 -13.17 -13.05
C SER A 14 1.34 -12.65 -11.68
N ALA A 15 2.41 -11.88 -11.64
CA ALA A 15 2.81 -11.17 -10.44
C ALA A 15 1.72 -10.14 -10.17
N CYS A 16 0.61 -10.61 -9.59
CA CYS A 16 -0.41 -9.71 -9.05
C CYS A 16 0.24 -8.95 -7.91
N ALA A 17 0.16 -7.62 -7.95
CA ALA A 17 0.51 -6.80 -6.82
C ALA A 17 -0.33 -7.27 -5.63
N ALA A 18 0.27 -7.40 -4.45
CA ALA A 18 -0.46 -7.66 -3.22
C ALA A 18 -1.29 -6.41 -2.88
N ASP A 19 -2.55 -6.61 -2.53
CA ASP A 19 -3.51 -5.55 -2.25
C ASP A 19 -3.58 -5.28 -0.76
N TYR A 20 -3.41 -4.01 -0.40
CA TYR A 20 -3.50 -3.53 0.97
C TYR A 20 -4.35 -2.28 1.03
N MET A 21 -4.94 -2.02 2.19
CA MET A 21 -5.78 -0.86 2.41
C MET A 21 -5.31 -0.07 3.63
N LEU A 22 -5.23 1.25 3.45
CA LEU A 22 -5.13 2.21 4.54
C LEU A 22 -6.42 3.00 4.61
N THR A 23 -6.86 3.29 5.81
CA THR A 23 -8.01 4.16 6.05
C THR A 23 -7.55 5.42 6.76
N ILE A 24 -8.08 6.55 6.34
CA ILE A 24 -7.93 7.83 7.03
C ILE A 24 -9.24 8.09 7.76
N LYS A 25 -9.16 8.22 9.06
CA LYS A 25 -10.30 8.53 9.92
C LYS A 25 -9.85 9.37 11.10
N ASP A 26 -10.59 10.43 11.39
CA ASP A 26 -10.26 11.36 12.46
C ASP A 26 -8.84 11.90 12.33
N HIS A 27 -8.42 12.20 11.10
CA HIS A 27 -7.09 12.68 10.75
C HIS A 27 -5.96 11.75 11.20
N GLN A 28 -6.21 10.44 11.15
CA GLN A 28 -5.23 9.40 11.48
C GLN A 28 -5.27 8.29 10.45
N PHE A 29 -4.13 7.65 10.23
CA PHE A 29 -4.06 6.45 9.41
C PHE A 29 -4.35 5.21 10.24
N GLN A 30 -5.17 4.31 9.69
CA GLN A 30 -5.51 3.02 10.30
C GLN A 30 -5.28 1.91 9.27
N PRO A 31 -4.43 0.94 9.54
CA PRO A 31 -3.53 0.84 10.70
C PRO A 31 -2.42 1.89 10.65
N ALA A 32 -1.85 2.24 11.79
CA ALA A 32 -0.71 3.16 11.86
C ALA A 32 0.56 2.53 11.28
N GLU A 33 0.70 1.22 11.41
CA GLU A 33 1.77 0.45 10.79
C GLU A 33 1.17 -0.67 9.95
N LEU A 34 1.55 -0.71 8.67
CA LEU A 34 1.09 -1.72 7.72
C LEU A 34 2.26 -2.58 7.31
N THR A 35 2.21 -3.86 7.63
CA THR A 35 3.24 -4.82 7.23
C THR A 35 2.93 -5.38 5.86
N VAL A 36 3.93 -5.34 4.98
CA VAL A 36 3.83 -5.85 3.61
C VAL A 36 5.04 -6.74 3.30
N PRO A 37 4.93 -7.68 2.34
CA PRO A 37 6.10 -8.44 1.92
C PRO A 37 7.10 -7.54 1.19
N SER A 38 8.40 -7.76 1.49
CA SER A 38 9.48 -7.14 0.72
C SER A 38 9.62 -7.81 -0.64
N GLY A 39 10.21 -7.10 -1.60
CA GLY A 39 10.49 -7.66 -2.93
C GLY A 39 9.29 -7.88 -3.81
N THR A 40 8.12 -7.39 -3.44
CA THR A 40 6.87 -7.56 -4.18
C THR A 40 6.24 -6.20 -4.43
N LYS A 41 5.69 -6.01 -5.63
CA LYS A 41 4.91 -4.81 -5.93
C LYS A 41 3.65 -4.79 -5.07
N ILE A 42 3.38 -3.65 -4.45
CA ILE A 42 2.25 -3.44 -3.54
C ILE A 42 1.26 -2.48 -4.17
N LYS A 43 0.01 -2.88 -4.21
CA LYS A 43 -1.10 -1.99 -4.53
C LYS A 43 -1.70 -1.50 -3.21
N LEU A 44 -1.60 -0.22 -2.97
CA LEU A 44 -2.10 0.40 -1.76
C LEU A 44 -3.32 1.26 -2.10
N GLN A 45 -4.46 0.87 -1.57
CA GLN A 45 -5.68 1.66 -1.66
C GLN A 45 -5.83 2.46 -0.37
N ILE A 46 -6.04 3.76 -0.51
CA ILE A 46 -6.22 4.67 0.61
C ILE A 46 -7.64 5.20 0.57
N GLU A 47 -8.39 4.93 1.62
CA GLU A 47 -9.77 5.38 1.75
C GLU A 47 -9.86 6.48 2.80
N ASN A 48 -10.33 7.66 2.39
CA ASN A 48 -10.50 8.78 3.30
C ASN A 48 -11.96 8.82 3.78
N GLN A 49 -12.16 8.48 5.04
CA GLN A 49 -13.49 8.50 5.68
C GLN A 49 -13.84 9.87 6.25
N ASP A 50 -12.91 10.80 6.26
CA ASP A 50 -13.16 12.17 6.71
C ASP A 50 -13.80 13.02 5.60
N ALA A 51 -14.51 14.07 5.98
CA ALA A 51 -15.09 15.01 5.04
C ALA A 51 -14.05 15.92 4.41
N SER A 52 -12.93 16.17 5.08
CA SER A 52 -11.84 17.00 4.58
C SER A 52 -10.84 16.18 3.76
N PRO A 53 -10.20 16.78 2.74
CA PRO A 53 -9.15 16.09 2.00
C PRO A 53 -7.91 15.85 2.86
N GLU A 54 -7.13 14.84 2.49
CA GLU A 54 -5.83 14.56 3.09
C GLU A 54 -4.80 14.31 1.98
N GLU A 55 -3.57 14.67 2.22
CA GLU A 55 -2.47 14.34 1.31
C GLU A 55 -1.58 13.27 1.95
N PHE A 56 -1.56 12.10 1.33
CA PHE A 56 -0.57 11.06 1.65
C PHE A 56 0.78 11.51 1.12
N ASP A 57 1.75 11.68 1.98
CA ASP A 57 3.08 12.15 1.62
C ASP A 57 4.14 11.23 2.24
N SER A 58 5.01 10.68 1.38
CA SER A 58 6.08 9.81 1.82
C SER A 58 7.36 10.08 1.03
N HIS A 59 8.34 10.64 1.69
CA HIS A 59 9.67 10.83 1.11
C HIS A 59 10.35 9.48 0.85
N PRO A 60 10.40 8.53 1.81
CA PRO A 60 11.04 7.24 1.57
C PRO A 60 10.39 6.40 0.47
N LEU A 61 9.09 6.55 0.25
CA LEU A 61 8.39 5.86 -0.84
C LEU A 61 8.36 6.67 -2.13
N ASN A 62 8.77 7.94 -2.09
CA ASN A 62 8.68 8.87 -3.21
C ASN A 62 7.26 8.93 -3.77
N ARG A 63 6.29 9.19 -2.90
CA ARG A 63 4.87 9.27 -3.26
C ARG A 63 4.20 10.45 -2.58
N GLU A 64 3.39 11.13 -3.37
CA GLU A 64 2.46 12.16 -2.91
C GLU A 64 1.12 11.93 -3.59
N LYS A 65 0.05 11.94 -2.82
CA LYS A 65 -1.30 11.74 -3.35
C LYS A 65 -2.32 12.45 -2.49
N VAL A 66 -3.11 13.33 -3.10
CA VAL A 66 -4.26 13.93 -2.44
C VAL A 66 -5.45 12.99 -2.57
N ILE A 67 -6.09 12.72 -1.45
CA ILE A 67 -7.31 11.92 -1.38
C ILE A 67 -8.44 12.86 -0.94
N SER A 68 -9.41 13.07 -1.80
CA SER A 68 -10.56 13.92 -1.49
C SER A 68 -11.34 13.41 -0.29
N GLY A 69 -12.05 14.30 0.39
CA GLY A 69 -12.95 13.91 1.49
C GLY A 69 -13.94 12.86 1.01
N HIS A 70 -14.17 11.80 1.81
CA HIS A 70 -14.99 10.65 1.47
C HIS A 70 -14.59 9.92 0.18
N GLY A 71 -13.37 10.20 -0.33
CA GLY A 71 -12.84 9.59 -1.53
C GLY A 71 -11.82 8.50 -1.26
N SER A 72 -11.34 7.89 -2.32
CA SER A 72 -10.28 6.91 -2.27
C SER A 72 -9.26 7.14 -3.38
N ALA A 73 -8.05 6.64 -3.18
CA ALA A 73 -6.99 6.68 -4.18
C ALA A 73 -6.21 5.37 -4.15
N THR A 74 -5.65 5.02 -5.28
CA THR A 74 -4.77 3.85 -5.40
C THR A 74 -3.38 4.31 -5.76
N ILE A 75 -2.39 3.83 -5.02
CA ILE A 75 -0.98 4.02 -5.35
C ILE A 75 -0.27 2.66 -5.40
N TYR A 76 0.77 2.60 -6.20
CA TYR A 76 1.64 1.43 -6.29
C TYR A 76 2.99 1.77 -5.70
N ILE A 77 3.50 0.91 -4.85
CA ILE A 77 4.80 1.06 -4.21
C ILE A 77 5.62 -0.23 -4.35
N GLY A 78 6.91 -0.09 -4.26
CA GLY A 78 7.80 -1.24 -4.31
C GLY A 78 8.15 -1.69 -5.73
N PRO A 79 8.83 -2.83 -5.84
CA PRO A 79 9.27 -3.73 -4.74
C PRO A 79 10.16 -3.01 -3.71
N LEU A 80 9.89 -3.24 -2.43
CA LEU A 80 10.63 -2.61 -1.33
C LEU A 80 11.67 -3.57 -0.74
N SER A 81 12.81 -3.04 -0.38
CA SER A 81 13.75 -3.76 0.50
C SER A 81 13.16 -3.84 1.91
N PRO A 82 13.54 -4.84 2.72
CA PRO A 82 13.12 -4.88 4.12
C PRO A 82 13.47 -3.57 4.82
N GLY A 83 12.51 -3.01 5.54
CA GLY A 83 12.71 -1.74 6.22
C GLY A 83 11.42 -1.04 6.60
N ARG A 84 11.58 0.15 7.15
CA ARG A 84 10.50 1.01 7.62
C ARG A 84 10.41 2.25 6.72
N TYR A 85 9.24 2.48 6.17
CA TYR A 85 8.98 3.57 5.22
C TYR A 85 7.89 4.44 5.79
N THR A 86 8.26 5.60 6.32
CA THR A 86 7.32 6.51 6.98
C THR A 86 6.53 7.34 5.98
N TYR A 87 5.33 7.73 6.37
CA TYR A 87 4.49 8.66 5.63
C TYR A 87 3.68 9.52 6.61
N THR A 88 3.23 10.65 6.12
CA THR A 88 2.38 11.57 6.87
C THR A 88 1.17 11.95 6.04
N GLY A 89 0.12 12.40 6.72
CA GLY A 89 -0.96 13.17 6.11
C GLY A 89 -0.57 14.64 6.21
N GLU A 90 -0.17 15.25 5.11
CA GLU A 90 0.43 16.59 5.12
C GLU A 90 -0.54 17.65 5.63
N PHE A 91 -1.84 17.45 5.44
CA PHE A 91 -2.82 18.43 5.91
C PHE A 91 -3.11 18.32 7.41
N HIS A 92 -2.65 17.26 8.07
CA HIS A 92 -2.87 17.02 9.50
C HIS A 92 -1.65 16.29 10.10
N GLU A 93 -0.48 16.87 9.97
CA GLU A 93 0.79 16.19 10.31
C GLU A 93 0.91 15.79 11.77
N ALA A 94 0.27 16.52 12.68
CA ALA A 94 0.35 16.23 14.11
C ALA A 94 -0.29 14.88 14.48
N THR A 95 -1.28 14.43 13.71
CA THR A 95 -2.05 13.21 14.01
C THR A 95 -1.91 12.15 12.93
N ALA A 96 -1.81 12.56 11.66
CA ALA A 96 -1.76 11.65 10.53
C ALA A 96 -0.31 11.22 10.24
N GLN A 97 0.12 10.16 10.93
CA GLN A 97 1.46 9.58 10.77
C GLN A 97 1.35 8.07 10.70
N GLY A 98 2.21 7.46 9.90
CA GLY A 98 2.25 6.02 9.78
C GLY A 98 3.51 5.51 9.11
N ALA A 99 3.58 4.20 8.95
CA ALA A 99 4.69 3.55 8.26
C ALA A 99 4.25 2.26 7.56
N ILE A 100 4.89 2.00 6.44
CA ILE A 100 4.91 0.68 5.82
C ILE A 100 6.12 -0.06 6.38
N ILE A 101 5.91 -1.29 6.85
CA ILE A 101 6.97 -2.19 7.31
C ILE A 101 7.10 -3.28 6.26
N ALA A 102 8.19 -3.29 5.51
CA ALA A 102 8.49 -4.34 4.54
C ALA A 102 9.36 -5.42 5.19
N GLN A 103 8.94 -6.64 5.11
CA GLN A 103 9.70 -7.75 5.70
C GLN A 103 9.58 -9.07 4.92
#